data_af258c16bc01531a9ce4c40f965637b3
#
_entry.id   af258c16bc01531a9ce4c40f965637b3
#
_cell.length_a   1.000
_cell.length_b   1.000
_cell.length_c   1.000
_cell.angle_alpha   90.00
_cell.angle_beta   90.00
_cell.angle_gamma   90.00
#
_symmetry.space_group_name_H-M   'P 1'
#
loop_
_entity.id
_entity.type
_entity.pdbx_description
1 polymer ?
#
loop_
_entity_poly.entity_id
_entity_poly.type
_entity_poly.pdbx_seq_one_letter_code
_entity_poly.pdbx_strand_id
1 'polypeptide(L)' 'MKNKDKYNLRNLDFHWLYNSYHDRCGVSILSGDEYITDITGEGYSPIPAIMEWLEMEEEND' A
#
# COMPACT_ATOMS: atom_id res chain seq x y z
N MET A 1 6.64 7.19 13.41
CA MET A 1 7.12 5.84 13.01
C MET A 1 6.69 5.58 11.58
N LYS A 2 7.61 5.09 10.75
CA LYS A 2 7.27 4.78 9.36
C LYS A 2 6.42 3.51 9.29
N ASN A 3 5.61 3.41 8.25
CA ASN A 3 4.73 2.24 8.11
C ASN A 3 5.50 0.93 8.08
N LYS A 4 6.67 0.92 7.45
CA LYS A 4 7.50 -0.30 7.40
C LYS A 4 7.96 -0.76 8.79
N ASP A 5 8.00 0.14 9.77
CA ASP A 5 8.42 -0.17 11.13
C ASP A 5 7.23 -0.45 12.04
N LYS A 6 6.07 0.12 11.69
CA LYS A 6 4.85 -0.04 12.48
C LYS A 6 4.22 -1.42 12.27
N TYR A 7 4.24 -1.91 11.05
CA TYR A 7 3.60 -3.18 10.69
C TYR A 7 4.62 -4.27 10.45
N ASN A 8 4.25 -5.49 10.80
CA ASN A 8 5.07 -6.66 10.49
C ASN A 8 4.93 -6.96 9.00
N LEU A 9 6.00 -6.75 8.24
CA LEU A 9 5.97 -6.93 6.78
C LEU A 9 5.54 -8.33 6.36
N ARG A 10 5.78 -9.34 7.20
CA ARG A 10 5.38 -10.71 6.88
C ARG A 10 3.87 -10.89 6.91
N ASN A 11 3.15 -10.02 7.62
CA ASN A 11 1.71 -10.09 7.73
C ASN A 11 0.99 -9.15 6.79
N LEU A 12 1.75 -8.31 6.05
CA LEU A 12 1.14 -7.38 5.12
C LEU A 12 0.76 -8.07 3.83
N ASP A 13 -0.47 -7.86 3.41
CA ASP A 13 -0.97 -8.33 2.12
C ASP A 13 -1.31 -7.13 1.27
N PHE A 14 -0.90 -7.18 0.01
CA PHE A 14 -1.16 -6.12 -0.96
C PHE A 14 -2.01 -6.70 -2.09
N HIS A 15 -3.24 -6.23 -2.18
CA HIS A 15 -4.17 -6.62 -3.25
C HIS A 15 -4.29 -5.45 -4.20
N TRP A 16 -3.88 -5.62 -5.45
CA TRP A 16 -3.86 -4.51 -6.38
C TRP A 16 -4.57 -4.83 -7.67
N LEU A 17 -5.09 -3.76 -8.29
CA LEU A 17 -5.80 -3.87 -9.55
C LEU A 17 -5.39 -2.70 -10.43
N TYR A 18 -5.02 -3.01 -11.67
CA TYR A 18 -4.67 -1.99 -12.65
C TYR A 18 -5.91 -1.53 -13.40
N ASN A 19 -6.08 -0.22 -13.48
CA ASN A 19 -7.14 0.40 -14.28
C ASN A 19 -6.53 0.94 -15.55
N SER A 20 -6.75 0.25 -16.66
CA SER A 20 -6.15 0.63 -17.95
C SER A 20 -6.71 1.94 -18.51
N TYR A 21 -7.94 2.27 -18.13
CA TYR A 21 -8.57 3.50 -18.61
C TYR A 21 -7.84 4.74 -18.09
N HIS A 22 -7.43 4.70 -16.83
CA HIS A 22 -6.75 5.82 -16.19
C HIS A 22 -5.24 5.63 -16.08
N ASP A 23 -4.73 4.50 -16.51
CA ASP A 23 -3.32 4.12 -16.37
C ASP A 23 -2.86 4.30 -14.93
N ARG A 24 -3.62 3.74 -14.00
CA ARG A 24 -3.34 3.80 -12.57
C ARG A 24 -3.62 2.45 -11.93
N CYS A 25 -2.96 2.17 -10.83
CA CYS A 25 -3.27 1.01 -10.03
C CYS A 25 -3.73 1.42 -8.64
N GLY A 26 -4.71 0.68 -8.12
CA GLY A 26 -5.17 0.81 -6.74
C GLY A 26 -4.64 -0.37 -5.93
N VAL A 27 -4.23 -0.12 -4.71
CA VAL A 27 -3.70 -1.15 -3.84
C VAL A 27 -4.44 -1.11 -2.51
N SER A 28 -4.99 -2.25 -2.11
CA SER A 28 -5.60 -2.42 -0.79
C SER A 28 -4.59 -3.11 0.11
N ILE A 29 -4.31 -2.52 1.25
CA ILE A 29 -3.29 -2.99 2.17
C ILE A 29 -3.97 -3.56 3.41
N LEU A 30 -3.62 -4.81 3.73
CA LEU A 30 -4.16 -5.51 4.89
C LEU A 30 -3.01 -6.02 5.75
N SER A 31 -3.25 -6.09 7.06
CA SER A 31 -2.32 -6.73 7.99
C SER A 31 -3.05 -7.91 8.63
N GLY A 32 -2.69 -9.11 8.19
CA GLY A 32 -3.48 -10.29 8.53
C GLY A 32 -4.89 -10.14 7.96
N ASP A 33 -5.90 -10.19 8.82
CA ASP A 33 -7.29 -10.01 8.42
C ASP A 33 -7.77 -8.57 8.54
N GLU A 34 -6.91 -7.68 9.01
CA GLU A 34 -7.29 -6.29 9.27
C GLU A 34 -6.99 -5.42 8.07
N TYR A 35 -8.01 -4.72 7.59
CA TYR A 35 -7.85 -3.73 6.53
C TYR A 35 -7.17 -2.48 7.10
N ILE A 36 -6.14 -1.99 6.40
CA ILE A 36 -5.41 -0.79 6.82
C ILE A 36 -5.83 0.41 6.00
N THR A 37 -5.61 0.38 4.70
CA THR A 37 -5.87 1.52 3.84
C THR A 37 -5.83 1.13 2.36
N ASP A 38 -6.30 2.03 1.50
CA ASP A 38 -6.12 1.96 0.06
C ASP A 38 -5.17 3.05 -0.38
N ILE A 39 -4.29 2.73 -1.31
CA ILE A 39 -3.40 3.70 -1.93
C ILE A 39 -3.52 3.58 -3.45
N THR A 40 -3.09 4.61 -4.16
CA THR A 40 -3.09 4.60 -5.62
C THR A 40 -1.72 5.01 -6.14
N GLY A 41 -1.39 4.53 -7.32
CA GLY A 41 -0.16 4.88 -7.99
C GLY A 41 -0.38 4.99 -9.48
N GLU A 42 0.52 5.67 -10.16
CA GLU A 42 0.48 5.81 -11.60
C GLU A 42 1.13 4.62 -12.28
N GLY A 43 0.58 4.24 -13.44
CA GLY A 43 1.13 3.18 -14.24
C GLY A 43 0.64 1.80 -13.83
N TYR A 44 1.22 0.81 -14.45
CA TYR A 44 0.80 -0.58 -14.30
C TYR A 44 1.26 -1.20 -12.98
N SER A 45 2.47 -0.85 -12.53
CA SER A 45 3.06 -1.52 -11.37
C SER A 45 2.62 -0.89 -10.06
N PRO A 46 2.21 -1.69 -9.07
CA PRO A 46 1.89 -1.18 -7.75
C PRO A 46 3.13 -0.91 -6.89
N ILE A 47 4.31 -1.35 -7.32
CA ILE A 47 5.51 -1.32 -6.49
C ILE A 47 5.89 0.08 -6.04
N PRO A 48 5.93 1.11 -6.93
CA PRO A 48 6.29 2.45 -6.47
C PRO A 48 5.36 2.98 -5.39
N ALA A 49 4.05 2.74 -5.53
CA ALA A 49 3.07 3.19 -4.53
C ALA A 49 3.27 2.47 -3.19
N ILE A 50 3.52 1.17 -3.23
CA ILE A 50 3.77 0.38 -2.03
C ILE A 50 5.04 0.87 -1.32
N MET A 51 6.12 1.09 -2.08
CA MET A 51 7.38 1.56 -1.51
C MET A 51 7.21 2.94 -0.86
N GLU A 52 6.49 3.83 -1.50
CA GLU A 52 6.22 5.15 -0.95
C GLU A 52 5.43 5.04 0.35
N TRP A 53 4.39 4.20 0.37
CA TRP A 53 3.58 4.01 1.57
C TRP A 53 4.41 3.48 2.74
N LEU A 54 5.30 2.54 2.47
CA LEU A 54 6.16 1.97 3.51
C LEU A 54 7.07 3.01 4.16
N GLU A 55 7.44 4.05 3.43
CA GLU A 55 8.29 5.13 3.94
C GLU A 55 7.50 6.28 4.56
N MET A 56 6.18 6.26 4.46
CA MET A 56 5.35 7.31 5.03
C MET A 56 5.28 7.19 6.56
N GLU A 57 5.23 8.36 7.21
CA GLU A 57 5.05 8.41 8.66
C GLU A 57 3.61 8.16 9.04
N GLU A 58 3.42 7.42 10.12
CA GLU A 58 2.09 7.21 10.70
C GLU A 58 1.82 8.34 11.69
N GLU A 59 0.84 9.19 11.39
CA GLU A 59 0.58 10.39 12.17
C GLU A 59 -0.06 10.15 13.53
N ASN A 60 -0.70 9.00 13.68
CA ASN A 60 -1.46 8.70 14.89
C ASN A 60 -0.71 7.81 15.87
N ASP A 61 0.56 7.73 15.74
CA ASP A 61 1.38 6.94 16.64
C ASP A 61 1.40 7.47 18.05
#